data_5537419f7727dc39b126ac795bf12623
#
_entry.id   5537419f7727dc39b126ac795bf12623
#
_cell.length_a   1.000
_cell.length_b   1.000
_cell.length_c   1.000
_cell.angle_alpha   90.00
_cell.angle_beta   90.00
_cell.angle_gamma   90.00
#
_symmetry.space_group_name_H-M   'P 1'
#
loop_
_entity.id
_entity.type
_entity.pdbx_description
1 polymer ?
#
loop_
_entity_poly.entity_id
_entity_poly.type
_entity_poly.pdbx_seq_one_letter_code
_entity_poly.pdbx_strand_id
1 'polypeptide(L)'
;MNFIKNIGEIMKRLLLLVGMLAIPSFAAVSANVSFASDYVWRGMTQSDGPAIQGGFDFEAESGFYAGIWGSNVNFNDGAGSELDYYAGYGFSLGEVGVDVGYIAFDYPENETGLDFEEIYLGLSFGDLGLLFASGQDGMPDYTEASYSFGDLSLSYGTYDDMSDNITVSYSFACGSYDCGITAYDMTDEGYSGVDEDGVYFSISASL
;
A
#
# COMPACT_ATOMS: atom_id res chain seq x y z
N MET A 1 -3.37 -12.61 -18.47
CA MET A 1 -2.78 -13.60 -17.56
C MET A 1 -1.29 -13.91 -17.79
N ASN A 2 -0.75 -14.04 -18.99
CA ASN A 2 0.71 -14.28 -19.19
C ASN A 2 1.61 -13.05 -19.06
N PHE A 3 1.10 -11.83 -19.24
CA PHE A 3 1.91 -10.61 -19.19
C PHE A 3 2.29 -10.24 -17.74
N ILE A 4 1.34 -10.27 -16.82
CA ILE A 4 1.56 -9.93 -15.40
C ILE A 4 2.44 -10.99 -14.70
N LYS A 5 2.22 -12.30 -14.99
CA LYS A 5 3.13 -13.36 -14.51
C LYS A 5 4.58 -13.17 -14.97
N ASN A 6 4.79 -12.68 -16.19
CA ASN A 6 6.12 -12.35 -16.67
C ASN A 6 6.72 -11.14 -15.94
N ILE A 7 5.91 -10.13 -15.58
CA ILE A 7 6.35 -8.99 -14.77
C ILE A 7 6.78 -9.48 -13.38
N GLY A 8 6.01 -10.33 -12.71
CA GLY A 8 6.36 -10.89 -11.40
C GLY A 8 7.70 -11.62 -11.39
N GLU A 9 7.96 -12.46 -12.39
CA GLU A 9 9.26 -13.15 -12.50
C GLU A 9 10.44 -12.22 -12.83
N ILE A 10 10.19 -11.17 -13.62
CA ILE A 10 11.19 -10.12 -13.88
C ILE A 10 11.46 -9.33 -12.60
N MET A 11 10.43 -8.97 -11.85
CA MET A 11 10.53 -8.25 -10.58
C MET A 11 11.29 -9.05 -9.52
N LYS A 12 11.02 -10.35 -9.35
CA LYS A 12 11.79 -11.24 -8.46
C LYS A 12 13.28 -11.24 -8.79
N ARG A 13 13.62 -11.31 -10.07
CA ARG A 13 15.02 -11.27 -10.52
C ARG A 13 15.67 -9.90 -10.31
N LEU A 14 14.90 -8.83 -10.47
CA LEU A 14 15.36 -7.45 -10.27
C LEU A 14 15.62 -7.19 -8.78
N LEU A 15 14.73 -7.60 -7.89
CA LEU A 15 14.89 -7.53 -6.43
C LEU A 15 16.14 -8.28 -5.94
N LEU A 16 16.40 -9.49 -6.48
CA LEU A 16 17.62 -10.25 -6.15
C LEU A 16 18.90 -9.56 -6.62
N LEU A 17 18.86 -8.86 -7.76
CA LEU A 17 19.99 -8.09 -8.28
C LEU A 17 20.23 -6.80 -7.48
N VAL A 18 19.17 -6.11 -7.09
CA VAL A 18 19.22 -4.85 -6.33
C VAL A 18 19.69 -5.09 -4.89
N GLY A 19 19.25 -6.17 -4.24
CA GLY A 19 19.73 -6.54 -2.90
C GLY A 19 21.23 -6.80 -2.80
N MET A 20 21.92 -7.07 -3.92
CA MET A 20 23.38 -7.24 -3.96
C MET A 20 24.16 -5.92 -4.12
N LEU A 21 23.48 -4.81 -4.45
CA LEU A 21 24.11 -3.50 -4.72
C LEU A 21 23.95 -2.49 -3.58
N ALA A 22 23.14 -2.79 -2.55
CA ALA A 22 22.89 -1.89 -1.44
C ALA A 22 24.10 -1.80 -0.51
N ILE A 23 24.97 -0.82 -0.75
CA ILE A 23 25.99 -0.40 0.22
C ILE A 23 25.34 0.70 1.06
N PRO A 24 25.15 0.52 2.38
CA PRO A 24 24.57 1.55 3.21
C PRO A 24 25.55 2.71 3.35
N SER A 25 25.25 3.83 2.73
CA SER A 25 25.83 5.12 3.05
C SER A 25 24.71 5.98 3.61
N PHE A 26 24.87 6.47 4.82
CA PHE A 26 23.91 7.25 5.60
C PHE A 26 22.44 6.80 5.44
N ALA A 27 21.93 6.20 6.49
CA ALA A 27 20.56 5.73 6.58
C ALA A 27 19.80 6.60 7.57
N ALA A 28 18.58 6.97 7.22
CA ALA A 28 17.63 7.56 8.14
C ALA A 28 16.65 6.50 8.65
N VAL A 29 16.31 6.57 9.93
CA VAL A 29 15.18 5.84 10.49
C VAL A 29 14.15 6.89 10.89
N SER A 30 12.94 6.74 10.42
CA SER A 30 11.80 7.54 10.80
C SER A 30 10.71 6.68 11.44
N ALA A 31 9.79 7.33 12.15
CA ALA A 31 8.61 6.68 12.68
C ALA A 31 7.39 7.53 12.32
N ASN A 32 6.26 6.88 12.17
CA ASN A 32 5.00 7.55 11.96
C ASN A 32 3.91 6.96 12.85
N VAL A 33 2.87 7.76 13.10
CA VAL A 33 1.65 7.33 13.79
C VAL A 33 0.47 8.05 13.17
N SER A 34 -0.62 7.34 12.96
CA SER A 34 -1.87 7.93 12.50
C SER A 34 -3.08 7.37 13.27
N PHE A 35 -4.14 8.17 13.26
CA PHE A 35 -5.48 7.75 13.61
C PHE A 35 -6.34 7.88 12.36
N ALA A 36 -7.12 6.86 12.06
CA ALA A 36 -8.16 6.89 11.03
C ALA A 36 -9.51 6.58 11.67
N SER A 37 -10.58 7.23 11.18
CA SER A 37 -11.94 6.88 11.62
C SER A 37 -12.41 5.53 11.10
N ASP A 38 -11.74 5.04 10.04
CA ASP A 38 -11.81 3.69 9.50
C ASP A 38 -10.52 3.39 8.74
N TYR A 39 -9.98 2.19 8.85
CA TYR A 39 -8.90 1.72 8.02
C TYR A 39 -9.49 1.09 6.76
N VAL A 40 -9.32 1.77 5.65
CA VAL A 40 -9.78 1.31 4.32
C VAL A 40 -8.56 1.03 3.44
N TRP A 41 -8.47 -0.18 2.92
CA TRP A 41 -7.42 -0.60 2.00
C TRP A 41 -8.02 -1.02 0.66
N ARG A 42 -7.62 -0.34 -0.41
CA ARG A 42 -8.13 -0.57 -1.79
C ARG A 42 -9.66 -0.62 -1.87
N GLY A 43 -10.32 0.31 -1.14
CA GLY A 43 -11.77 0.42 -1.10
C GLY A 43 -12.49 -0.53 -0.13
N MET A 44 -11.78 -1.40 0.56
CA MET A 44 -12.34 -2.36 1.52
C MET A 44 -12.02 -1.94 2.96
N THR A 45 -13.05 -1.88 3.84
CA THR A 45 -12.82 -1.64 5.27
C THR A 45 -12.06 -2.80 5.90
N GLN A 46 -11.04 -2.47 6.70
CA GLN A 46 -10.20 -3.44 7.42
C GLN A 46 -10.49 -3.42 8.92
N SER A 47 -10.94 -2.30 9.47
CA SER A 47 -11.14 -2.15 10.92
C SER A 47 -12.60 -2.07 11.34
N ASP A 48 -13.54 -1.85 10.40
CA ASP A 48 -14.97 -1.64 10.69
C ASP A 48 -15.15 -0.59 11.82
N GLY A 49 -14.39 0.52 11.73
CA GLY A 49 -14.33 1.58 12.73
C GLY A 49 -12.93 2.14 12.97
N PRO A 50 -12.71 2.85 14.11
CA PRO A 50 -11.46 3.57 14.32
C PRO A 50 -10.22 2.68 14.35
N ALA A 51 -9.15 3.14 13.67
CA ALA A 51 -7.85 2.49 13.63
C ALA A 51 -6.73 3.41 14.17
N ILE A 52 -5.78 2.80 14.89
CA ILE A 52 -4.48 3.39 15.21
C ILE A 52 -3.45 2.64 14.38
N GLN A 53 -2.70 3.39 13.61
CA GLN A 53 -1.77 2.88 12.61
C GLN A 53 -0.40 3.52 12.79
N GLY A 54 0.65 2.85 12.35
CA GLY A 54 1.97 3.46 12.34
C GLY A 54 3.08 2.45 12.16
N GLY A 55 4.31 2.97 12.04
CA GLY A 55 5.43 2.11 11.74
C GLY A 55 6.78 2.79 11.88
N PHE A 56 7.79 2.06 11.42
CA PHE A 56 9.17 2.49 11.35
C PHE A 56 9.71 2.23 9.95
N ASP A 57 10.36 3.23 9.38
CA ASP A 57 10.94 3.20 8.05
C ASP A 57 12.45 3.40 8.14
N PHE A 58 13.18 2.63 7.38
CA PHE A 58 14.60 2.77 7.13
C PHE A 58 14.79 3.15 5.67
N GLU A 59 15.51 4.23 5.41
CA GLU A 59 15.86 4.66 4.05
C GLU A 59 17.38 4.90 3.92
N ALA A 60 17.96 4.40 2.86
CA ALA A 60 19.36 4.62 2.50
C ALA A 60 19.45 5.60 1.32
N GLU A 61 20.48 6.43 1.26
CA GLU A 61 20.75 7.33 0.13
C GLU A 61 20.86 6.62 -1.23
N SER A 62 21.12 5.31 -1.21
CA SER A 62 21.15 4.49 -2.42
C SER A 62 19.79 4.30 -3.07
N GLY A 63 18.69 4.59 -2.36
CA GLY A 63 17.31 4.30 -2.75
C GLY A 63 16.75 3.01 -2.16
N PHE A 64 17.57 2.20 -1.44
CA PHE A 64 17.05 1.05 -0.69
C PHE A 64 16.25 1.52 0.51
N TYR A 65 15.11 0.89 0.75
CA TYR A 65 14.30 1.09 1.94
C TYR A 65 13.77 -0.24 2.50
N ALA A 66 13.44 -0.23 3.77
CA ALA A 66 12.74 -1.32 4.44
C ALA A 66 11.94 -0.76 5.61
N GLY A 67 10.85 -1.42 5.99
CA GLY A 67 10.06 -0.97 7.12
C GLY A 67 9.15 -2.04 7.69
N ILE A 68 8.49 -1.64 8.76
CA ILE A 68 7.40 -2.35 9.39
C ILE A 68 6.28 -1.36 9.66
N TRP A 69 5.07 -1.74 9.35
CA TRP A 69 3.86 -0.99 9.64
C TRP A 69 2.85 -1.89 10.35
N GLY A 70 1.88 -1.31 11.03
CA GLY A 70 0.82 -2.07 11.64
C GLY A 70 -0.42 -1.24 11.95
N SER A 71 -1.54 -1.94 12.08
CA SER A 71 -2.87 -1.41 12.40
C SER A 71 -3.66 -2.41 13.22
N ASN A 72 -4.68 -1.93 13.91
CA ASN A 72 -5.76 -2.82 14.33
C ASN A 72 -6.69 -3.10 13.14
N VAL A 73 -7.19 -4.33 13.06
CA VAL A 73 -8.18 -4.78 12.08
C VAL A 73 -9.35 -5.48 12.78
N ASN A 74 -10.47 -5.67 12.05
CA ASN A 74 -11.64 -6.37 12.55
C ASN A 74 -12.42 -7.02 11.41
N PHE A 75 -12.09 -8.25 11.09
CA PHE A 75 -12.81 -9.04 10.06
C PHE A 75 -13.86 -9.98 10.68
N ASN A 76 -14.10 -9.90 11.99
CA ASN A 76 -14.98 -10.79 12.74
C ASN A 76 -14.56 -12.29 12.67
N ASP A 77 -13.30 -12.58 12.42
CA ASP A 77 -12.72 -13.92 12.26
C ASP A 77 -11.65 -14.27 13.32
N GLY A 78 -11.34 -13.30 14.20
CA GLY A 78 -10.35 -13.42 15.26
C GLY A 78 -9.06 -12.64 15.01
N ALA A 79 -8.79 -12.17 13.79
CA ALA A 79 -7.71 -11.24 13.52
C ALA A 79 -8.00 -9.89 14.19
N GLY A 80 -7.08 -9.39 15.01
CA GLY A 80 -7.20 -8.14 15.73
C GLY A 80 -6.15 -7.11 15.35
N SER A 81 -5.13 -7.53 14.61
CA SER A 81 -4.03 -6.67 14.14
C SER A 81 -3.49 -7.15 12.79
N GLU A 82 -2.91 -6.22 12.05
CA GLU A 82 -2.14 -6.41 10.84
C GLU A 82 -0.73 -5.88 11.07
N LEU A 83 0.26 -6.61 10.60
CA LEU A 83 1.67 -6.24 10.60
C LEU A 83 2.25 -6.47 9.21
N ASP A 84 2.75 -5.40 8.60
CA ASP A 84 3.34 -5.44 7.29
C ASP A 84 4.86 -5.32 7.39
N TYR A 85 5.56 -6.16 6.65
CA TYR A 85 7.02 -6.12 6.50
C TYR A 85 7.34 -5.86 5.04
N TYR A 86 8.04 -4.77 4.75
CA TYR A 86 8.34 -4.39 3.38
C TYR A 86 9.79 -4.01 3.17
N ALA A 87 10.25 -4.19 1.95
CA ALA A 87 11.53 -3.71 1.48
C ALA A 87 11.46 -3.42 -0.03
N GLY A 88 12.23 -2.43 -0.48
CA GLY A 88 12.24 -2.06 -1.87
C GLY A 88 13.41 -1.19 -2.29
N TYR A 89 13.32 -0.72 -3.51
CA TYR A 89 14.34 0.14 -4.12
C TYR A 89 13.69 1.15 -5.05
N GLY A 90 13.82 2.43 -4.67
CA GLY A 90 13.39 3.58 -5.44
C GLY A 90 14.54 4.18 -6.25
N PHE A 91 14.29 4.53 -7.51
CA PHE A 91 15.23 5.22 -8.38
C PHE A 91 14.51 6.01 -9.47
N SER A 92 15.25 6.83 -10.22
CA SER A 92 14.68 7.60 -11.33
C SER A 92 15.30 7.22 -12.68
N LEU A 93 14.47 7.11 -13.70
CA LEU A 93 14.84 6.98 -15.10
C LEU A 93 14.40 8.24 -15.85
N GLY A 94 15.25 9.25 -15.92
CA GLY A 94 14.88 10.57 -16.42
C GLY A 94 13.83 11.23 -15.53
N GLU A 95 12.66 11.52 -16.07
CA GLU A 95 11.55 12.14 -15.34
C GLU A 95 10.59 11.09 -14.72
N VAL A 96 10.86 9.81 -14.94
CA VAL A 96 10.04 8.72 -14.37
C VAL A 96 10.67 8.23 -13.08
N GLY A 97 9.92 8.35 -11.97
CA GLY A 97 10.25 7.63 -10.73
C GLY A 97 9.85 6.16 -10.86
N VAL A 98 10.69 5.28 -10.37
CA VAL A 98 10.49 3.82 -10.38
C VAL A 98 10.69 3.30 -8.97
N ASP A 99 9.76 2.53 -8.48
CA ASP A 99 9.81 1.85 -7.20
C ASP A 99 9.52 0.35 -7.39
N VAL A 100 10.41 -0.50 -6.90
CA VAL A 100 10.25 -1.96 -6.96
C VAL A 100 10.37 -2.50 -5.55
N GLY A 101 9.36 -3.20 -5.08
CA GLY A 101 9.35 -3.66 -3.70
C GLY A 101 8.62 -4.99 -3.51
N TYR A 102 8.71 -5.43 -2.28
CA TYR A 102 8.04 -6.60 -1.74
C TYR A 102 7.40 -6.21 -0.42
N ILE A 103 6.22 -6.71 -0.17
CA ILE A 103 5.49 -6.56 1.08
C ILE A 103 4.87 -7.90 1.49
N ALA A 104 4.99 -8.23 2.76
CA ALA A 104 4.30 -9.34 3.41
C ALA A 104 3.30 -8.76 4.40
N PHE A 105 2.05 -9.12 4.24
CA PHE A 105 0.94 -8.83 5.13
C PHE A 105 0.76 -9.99 6.09
N ASP A 106 0.93 -9.74 7.38
CA ASP A 106 0.83 -10.73 8.45
C ASP A 106 -0.31 -10.34 9.40
N TYR A 107 -1.19 -11.27 9.67
CA TYR A 107 -2.33 -11.10 10.57
C TYR A 107 -2.13 -11.98 11.81
N PRO A 108 -1.40 -11.49 12.84
CA PRO A 108 -1.15 -12.27 14.05
C PRO A 108 -2.43 -12.80 14.69
N GLU A 109 -2.37 -14.02 15.23
CA GLU A 109 -3.50 -14.71 15.84
C GLU A 109 -4.62 -15.14 14.86
N ASN A 110 -4.36 -15.04 13.55
CA ASN A 110 -5.29 -15.52 12.53
C ASN A 110 -5.10 -17.01 12.27
N GLU A 111 -6.13 -17.80 12.57
CA GLU A 111 -6.15 -19.25 12.30
C GLU A 111 -6.63 -19.57 10.87
N THR A 112 -7.08 -18.57 10.09
CA THR A 112 -7.76 -18.77 8.80
C THR A 112 -6.86 -18.58 7.59
N GLY A 113 -5.60 -18.15 7.78
CA GLY A 113 -4.62 -17.98 6.70
C GLY A 113 -4.91 -16.75 5.84
N LEU A 114 -5.08 -15.58 6.47
CA LEU A 114 -5.22 -14.30 5.78
C LEU A 114 -3.87 -13.74 5.27
N ASP A 115 -2.75 -14.27 5.76
CA ASP A 115 -1.42 -13.80 5.39
C ASP A 115 -1.19 -13.97 3.89
N PHE A 116 -0.63 -12.94 3.26
CA PHE A 116 -0.27 -12.96 1.85
C PHE A 116 0.91 -12.03 1.58
N GLU A 117 1.41 -12.08 0.36
CA GLU A 117 2.57 -11.31 -0.07
C GLU A 117 2.31 -10.68 -1.43
N GLU A 118 2.93 -9.53 -1.68
CA GLU A 118 2.92 -8.89 -3.00
C GLU A 118 4.33 -8.47 -3.41
N ILE A 119 4.59 -8.57 -4.70
CA ILE A 119 5.73 -7.92 -5.36
C ILE A 119 5.16 -6.82 -6.23
N TYR A 120 5.66 -5.58 -6.06
CA TYR A 120 5.09 -4.45 -6.76
C TYR A 120 6.09 -3.67 -7.60
N LEU A 121 5.55 -2.96 -8.57
CA LEU A 121 6.19 -1.95 -9.39
C LEU A 121 5.35 -0.68 -9.34
N GLY A 122 5.90 0.37 -8.75
CA GLY A 122 5.37 1.73 -8.80
C GLY A 122 6.07 2.54 -9.88
N LEU A 123 5.32 3.33 -10.63
CA LEU A 123 5.83 4.30 -11.58
C LEU A 123 5.20 5.66 -11.29
N SER A 124 6.00 6.73 -11.37
CA SER A 124 5.50 8.10 -11.21
C SER A 124 6.04 9.01 -12.31
N PHE A 125 5.17 9.87 -12.84
CA PHE A 125 5.54 10.88 -13.82
C PHE A 125 4.74 12.18 -13.57
N GLY A 126 5.39 13.18 -13.02
CA GLY A 126 4.68 14.37 -12.52
C GLY A 126 3.66 13.98 -11.47
N ASP A 127 2.39 14.33 -11.72
CA ASP A 127 1.27 14.05 -10.81
C ASP A 127 0.59 12.69 -11.09
N LEU A 128 1.03 11.95 -12.10
CA LEU A 128 0.51 10.62 -12.45
C LEU A 128 1.27 9.53 -11.70
N GLY A 129 0.55 8.63 -11.05
CA GLY A 129 1.04 7.39 -10.44
C GLY A 129 0.44 6.16 -11.10
N LEU A 130 1.22 5.10 -11.21
CA LEU A 130 0.78 3.76 -11.63
C LEU A 130 1.36 2.73 -10.66
N LEU A 131 0.56 1.78 -10.22
CA LEU A 131 0.96 0.68 -9.38
C LEU A 131 0.57 -0.65 -10.04
N PHE A 132 1.48 -1.61 -10.05
CA PHE A 132 1.26 -2.99 -10.44
C PHE A 132 1.74 -3.88 -9.30
N ALA A 133 0.84 -4.53 -8.60
CA ALA A 133 1.15 -5.47 -7.53
C ALA A 133 0.79 -6.88 -7.98
N SER A 134 1.76 -7.77 -7.91
CA SER A 134 1.56 -9.19 -8.23
C SER A 134 1.38 -9.96 -6.93
N GLY A 135 0.15 -10.42 -6.68
CA GLY A 135 -0.17 -11.27 -5.54
C GLY A 135 0.58 -12.59 -5.61
N GLN A 136 1.06 -13.06 -4.47
CA GLN A 136 1.76 -14.36 -4.35
C GLN A 136 0.79 -15.37 -3.72
N ASP A 137 1.11 -16.64 -3.85
CA ASP A 137 0.41 -17.78 -3.23
C ASP A 137 -1.12 -17.84 -3.46
N GLY A 138 -1.57 -17.27 -4.59
CA GLY A 138 -2.96 -17.30 -5.02
C GLY A 138 -3.74 -16.02 -4.79
N MET A 139 -3.11 -15.01 -4.18
CA MET A 139 -3.68 -13.66 -4.13
C MET A 139 -3.80 -13.08 -5.54
N PRO A 140 -4.92 -12.45 -5.91
CA PRO A 140 -5.07 -11.78 -7.19
C PRO A 140 -4.06 -10.65 -7.40
N ASP A 141 -3.75 -10.37 -8.68
CA ASP A 141 -2.93 -9.21 -9.03
C ASP A 141 -3.77 -7.91 -8.93
N TYR A 142 -3.14 -6.81 -8.49
CA TYR A 142 -3.76 -5.50 -8.39
C TYR A 142 -3.06 -4.47 -9.28
N THR A 143 -3.85 -3.61 -9.90
CA THR A 143 -3.35 -2.50 -10.71
C THR A 143 -4.08 -1.22 -10.33
N GLU A 144 -3.35 -0.11 -10.14
CA GLU A 144 -3.92 1.20 -9.85
C GLU A 144 -3.33 2.29 -10.72
N ALA A 145 -4.17 3.25 -11.10
CA ALA A 145 -3.76 4.54 -11.66
C ALA A 145 -4.24 5.66 -10.74
N SER A 146 -3.37 6.61 -10.44
CA SER A 146 -3.68 7.76 -9.59
C SER A 146 -3.23 9.07 -10.23
N TYR A 147 -3.91 10.16 -9.89
CA TYR A 147 -3.55 11.51 -10.31
C TYR A 147 -3.79 12.53 -9.19
N SER A 148 -2.80 13.42 -8.97
CA SER A 148 -2.85 14.46 -7.94
C SER A 148 -3.13 15.84 -8.55
N PHE A 149 -4.01 16.62 -7.89
CA PHE A 149 -4.38 17.98 -8.22
C PHE A 149 -4.10 18.90 -7.02
N GLY A 150 -2.85 19.15 -6.72
CA GLY A 150 -2.48 19.82 -5.47
C GLY A 150 -2.83 18.96 -4.26
N ASP A 151 -3.74 19.46 -3.40
CA ASP A 151 -4.17 18.75 -2.17
C ASP A 151 -5.25 17.68 -2.42
N LEU A 152 -5.75 17.58 -3.65
CA LEU A 152 -6.73 16.57 -4.06
C LEU A 152 -6.07 15.46 -4.84
N SER A 153 -6.43 14.21 -4.57
CA SER A 153 -6.01 13.05 -5.36
C SER A 153 -7.20 12.17 -5.74
N LEU A 154 -7.07 11.51 -6.88
CA LEU A 154 -8.02 10.54 -7.41
C LEU A 154 -7.26 9.28 -7.75
N SER A 155 -7.78 8.12 -7.37
CA SER A 155 -7.28 6.83 -7.86
C SER A 155 -8.41 5.92 -8.34
N TYR A 156 -8.04 5.03 -9.26
CA TYR A 156 -8.85 3.89 -9.70
C TYR A 156 -7.95 2.67 -9.70
N GLY A 157 -8.41 1.63 -9.02
CA GLY A 157 -7.71 0.37 -8.91
C GLY A 157 -8.60 -0.81 -9.25
N THR A 158 -7.99 -1.91 -9.65
CA THR A 158 -8.67 -3.16 -9.98
C THR A 158 -7.85 -4.35 -9.50
N TYR A 159 -8.52 -5.28 -8.85
CA TYR A 159 -8.06 -6.63 -8.61
C TYR A 159 -8.58 -7.57 -9.67
N ASP A 160 -7.72 -8.43 -10.22
CA ASP A 160 -8.12 -9.43 -11.22
C ASP A 160 -9.21 -10.37 -10.66
N ASP A 161 -10.39 -10.33 -11.26
CA ASP A 161 -11.55 -11.19 -10.93
C ASP A 161 -12.03 -11.05 -9.45
N MET A 162 -11.80 -9.91 -8.79
CA MET A 162 -12.15 -9.70 -7.39
C MET A 162 -12.95 -8.42 -7.17
N SER A 163 -12.39 -7.23 -7.45
CA SER A 163 -13.05 -5.95 -7.21
C SER A 163 -12.41 -4.80 -7.97
N ASP A 164 -13.20 -3.76 -8.22
CA ASP A 164 -12.74 -2.44 -8.66
C ASP A 164 -12.93 -1.42 -7.54
N ASN A 165 -12.04 -0.46 -7.43
CA ASN A 165 -12.20 0.63 -6.46
C ASN A 165 -11.85 2.00 -7.05
N ILE A 166 -12.57 3.01 -6.57
CA ILE A 166 -12.28 4.42 -6.84
C ILE A 166 -12.11 5.16 -5.52
N THR A 167 -11.12 6.05 -5.46
CA THR A 167 -10.83 6.82 -4.24
C THR A 167 -10.62 8.28 -4.58
N VAL A 168 -11.21 9.17 -3.76
CA VAL A 168 -10.98 10.61 -3.82
C VAL A 168 -10.53 11.09 -2.45
N SER A 169 -9.32 11.65 -2.35
CA SER A 169 -8.74 12.12 -1.10
C SER A 169 -8.42 13.60 -1.15
N TYR A 170 -8.69 14.31 -0.06
CA TYR A 170 -8.29 15.68 0.15
C TYR A 170 -7.41 15.77 1.39
N SER A 171 -6.18 16.25 1.22
CA SER A 171 -5.16 16.38 2.28
C SER A 171 -4.98 17.82 2.69
N PHE A 172 -4.82 18.10 3.98
CA PHE A 172 -4.62 19.46 4.49
C PHE A 172 -3.87 19.46 5.82
N ALA A 173 -3.13 20.53 6.10
CA ALA A 173 -2.46 20.68 7.37
C ALA A 173 -3.47 21.03 8.48
N CYS A 174 -3.39 20.34 9.62
CA CYS A 174 -4.16 20.63 10.82
C CYS A 174 -3.22 20.88 12.02
N GLY A 175 -2.69 22.08 12.05
CA GLY A 175 -1.64 22.46 13.00
C GLY A 175 -0.29 21.90 12.61
N SER A 176 0.28 21.04 13.47
CA SER A 176 1.56 20.36 13.21
C SER A 176 1.36 18.93 12.65
N TYR A 177 0.15 18.59 12.30
CA TYR A 177 -0.23 17.26 11.83
C TYR A 177 -0.73 17.35 10.39
N ASP A 178 -0.70 16.21 9.70
CA ASP A 178 -1.31 16.04 8.39
C ASP A 178 -2.70 15.39 8.57
N CYS A 179 -3.71 16.02 7.97
CA CYS A 179 -5.08 15.55 8.02
C CYS A 179 -5.56 15.17 6.62
N GLY A 180 -6.49 14.20 6.55
CA GLY A 180 -7.10 13.75 5.31
C GLY A 180 -8.57 13.45 5.46
N ILE A 181 -9.31 13.67 4.38
CA ILE A 181 -10.67 13.17 4.20
C ILE A 181 -10.67 12.39 2.90
N THR A 182 -11.11 11.14 2.95
CA THR A 182 -11.14 10.25 1.80
C THR A 182 -12.53 9.67 1.61
N ALA A 183 -13.06 9.82 0.41
CA ALA A 183 -14.24 9.09 -0.05
C ALA A 183 -13.78 7.92 -0.93
N TYR A 184 -14.43 6.77 -0.77
CA TYR A 184 -14.13 5.56 -1.53
C TYR A 184 -15.43 4.87 -1.96
N ASP A 185 -15.30 4.10 -3.02
CA ASP A 185 -16.35 3.23 -3.57
C ASP A 185 -15.65 1.98 -4.11
N MET A 186 -16.08 0.81 -3.70
CA MET A 186 -15.58 -0.48 -4.16
C MET A 186 -16.74 -1.31 -4.69
N THR A 187 -16.60 -1.77 -5.91
CA THR A 187 -17.53 -2.69 -6.56
C THR A 187 -16.96 -4.10 -6.56
N ASP A 188 -17.69 -5.04 -5.94
CA ASP A 188 -17.33 -6.44 -5.91
C ASP A 188 -17.62 -7.12 -7.25
N GLU A 189 -16.68 -7.85 -7.80
CA GLU A 189 -16.83 -8.63 -9.03
C GLU A 189 -17.15 -10.12 -8.79
N GLY A 190 -17.65 -10.43 -7.58
CA GLY A 190 -18.10 -11.77 -7.21
C GLY A 190 -17.21 -12.50 -6.21
N TYR A 191 -16.34 -11.78 -5.53
CA TYR A 191 -15.48 -12.32 -4.47
C TYR A 191 -16.19 -12.37 -3.11
N SER A 192 -16.64 -11.22 -2.61
CA SER A 192 -17.32 -11.11 -1.32
C SER A 192 -18.84 -11.08 -1.45
N GLY A 193 -19.35 -10.64 -2.59
CA GLY A 193 -20.77 -10.39 -2.84
C GLY A 193 -21.29 -9.11 -2.19
N VAL A 194 -20.39 -8.22 -1.73
CA VAL A 194 -20.75 -6.97 -1.05
C VAL A 194 -19.93 -5.82 -1.63
N ASP A 195 -20.62 -4.81 -2.17
CA ASP A 195 -20.04 -3.52 -2.52
C ASP A 195 -19.79 -2.70 -1.24
N GLU A 196 -18.74 -1.90 -1.20
CA GLU A 196 -18.44 -1.03 -0.09
C GLU A 196 -18.25 0.41 -0.55
N ASP A 197 -18.83 1.36 0.18
CA ASP A 197 -18.61 2.79 -0.04
C ASP A 197 -18.58 3.56 1.28
N GLY A 198 -17.90 4.67 1.29
CA GLY A 198 -17.84 5.47 2.50
C GLY A 198 -16.94 6.69 2.43
N VAL A 199 -16.81 7.32 3.60
CA VAL A 199 -15.90 8.44 3.83
C VAL A 199 -15.21 8.24 5.17
N TYR A 200 -13.90 8.34 5.19
CA TYR A 200 -13.14 8.34 6.43
C TYR A 200 -12.25 9.58 6.57
N PHE A 201 -11.93 9.89 7.82
CA PHE A 201 -11.00 10.95 8.21
C PHE A 201 -9.73 10.34 8.77
N SER A 202 -8.59 10.98 8.51
CA SER A 202 -7.30 10.60 9.09
C SER A 202 -6.54 11.81 9.64
N ILE A 203 -5.70 11.55 10.64
CA ILE A 203 -4.71 12.50 11.16
C ILE A 203 -3.42 11.75 11.44
N SER A 204 -2.28 12.29 11.00
CA SER A 204 -0.97 11.64 11.15
C SER A 204 0.12 12.60 11.60
N ALA A 205 1.15 12.01 12.18
CA ALA A 205 2.40 12.67 12.55
C ALA A 205 3.58 11.80 12.14
N SER A 206 4.65 12.43 11.65
CA SER A 206 5.96 11.80 11.44
C SER A 206 6.95 12.29 12.50
N LEU A 207 7.85 11.40 12.97
CA LEU A 207 8.81 11.59 14.06
C LEU A 207 10.25 11.34 13.55
#